data_4e2cc16072f89485c609e0effab3b73d
#
_entry.id   4e2cc16072f89485c609e0effab3b73d
#
_cell.length_a   1.000
_cell.length_b   1.000
_cell.length_c   1.000
_cell.angle_alpha   90.00
_cell.angle_beta   90.00
_cell.angle_gamma   90.00
#
_symmetry.space_group_name_H-M   'P 1'
#
loop_
_entity.id
_entity.type
_entity.pdbx_description
1 polymer ?
#
loop_
_entity_poly.entity_id
_entity_poly.type
_entity_poly.pdbx_seq_one_letter_code
_entity_poly.pdbx_strand_id
1 'polypeptide(L)'
;TAARCRSLVCQAGNAPGSDAVRQAGRPLAGFSEPMTQAVEHLQQFLLRNVYTDPKAASREENARRIIRGLFAAYLNDPALLPERYRRRVDGDGLHRVICDYIAGMTDRYCTKEWERVP
;
A
#
# COMPACT_ATOMS: atom_id res chain seq x y z
N THR A 1 -27.17 -2.36 9.14
CA THR A 1 -25.86 -1.65 8.92
C THR A 1 -26.06 -0.13 8.90
N ALA A 2 -27.00 0.38 8.08
CA ALA A 2 -27.29 1.83 8.01
C ALA A 2 -27.89 2.41 9.30
N ALA A 3 -28.69 1.65 10.04
CA ALA A 3 -29.24 2.06 11.32
C ALA A 3 -28.18 2.17 12.41
N ARG A 4 -27.19 1.26 12.43
CA ARG A 4 -26.05 1.28 13.37
C ARG A 4 -25.10 2.45 13.08
N CYS A 5 -24.84 2.76 11.81
CA CYS A 5 -24.07 3.95 11.43
C CYS A 5 -24.74 5.24 11.89
N ARG A 6 -26.08 5.35 11.70
CA ARG A 6 -26.84 6.52 12.17
C ARG A 6 -26.80 6.69 13.68
N SER A 7 -26.95 5.61 14.46
CA SER A 7 -26.90 5.69 15.93
C SER A 7 -25.51 6.07 16.44
N LEU A 8 -24.44 5.61 15.78
CA LEU A 8 -23.06 5.95 16.14
C LEU A 8 -22.71 7.40 15.78
N VAL A 9 -23.20 7.90 14.67
CA VAL A 9 -23.05 9.33 14.28
C VAL A 9 -23.81 10.23 15.23
N CYS A 10 -25.01 9.86 15.69
CA CYS A 10 -25.75 10.57 16.74
C CYS A 10 -25.04 10.59 18.08
N GLN A 11 -24.28 9.54 18.45
CA GLN A 11 -23.50 9.49 19.68
C GLN A 11 -22.20 10.28 19.61
N ALA A 12 -21.69 10.61 18.42
CA ALA A 12 -20.49 11.43 18.22
C ALA A 12 -20.74 12.95 18.39
N GLY A 13 -21.95 13.35 18.81
CA GLY A 13 -22.35 14.75 18.89
C GLY A 13 -22.84 15.28 17.53
N ASN A 14 -23.81 16.13 17.57
CA ASN A 14 -24.62 16.59 16.43
C ASN A 14 -23.88 17.54 15.46
N ALA A 15 -22.58 17.36 15.25
CA ALA A 15 -21.77 18.14 14.32
C ALA A 15 -21.71 17.44 12.95
N PRO A 16 -22.42 17.93 11.93
CA PRO A 16 -22.37 17.34 10.59
C PRO A 16 -21.08 17.75 9.90
N GLY A 17 -20.02 16.91 9.99
CA GLY A 17 -18.78 17.19 9.29
C GLY A 17 -17.71 16.10 9.45
N SER A 18 -16.78 16.07 8.54
CA SER A 18 -15.65 15.13 8.55
C SER A 18 -14.77 15.25 9.80
N ASP A 19 -14.72 16.44 10.40
CA ASP A 19 -13.90 16.69 11.59
C ASP A 19 -14.47 16.01 12.85
N ALA A 20 -15.80 15.96 13.00
CA ALA A 20 -16.43 15.21 14.07
C ALA A 20 -16.13 13.69 13.98
N VAL A 21 -16.07 13.16 12.77
CA VAL A 21 -15.68 11.76 12.52
C VAL A 21 -14.22 11.52 12.92
N ARG A 22 -13.31 12.42 12.57
CA ARG A 22 -11.88 12.34 12.94
C ARG A 22 -11.66 12.45 14.45
N GLN A 23 -12.41 13.32 15.13
CA GLN A 23 -12.32 13.55 16.56
C GLN A 23 -12.94 12.41 17.40
N ALA A 24 -13.75 11.54 16.81
CA ALA A 24 -14.40 10.45 17.53
C ALA A 24 -13.42 9.42 18.13
N GLY A 25 -12.16 9.38 17.65
CA GLY A 25 -11.09 8.50 18.18
C GLY A 25 -11.37 6.99 18.06
N ARG A 26 -12.47 6.61 17.40
CA ARG A 26 -12.90 5.22 17.19
C ARG A 26 -13.60 5.05 15.86
N PRO A 27 -13.59 3.85 15.25
CA PRO A 27 -14.37 3.58 14.05
C PRO A 27 -15.86 3.80 14.30
N LEU A 28 -16.51 4.64 13.48
CA LEU A 28 -17.95 4.91 13.58
C LEU A 28 -18.80 3.95 12.74
N ALA A 29 -18.18 3.18 11.86
CA ALA A 29 -18.80 2.15 11.06
C ALA A 29 -18.01 0.86 11.17
N GLY A 30 -18.70 -0.27 11.13
CA GLY A 30 -18.08 -1.58 11.20
C GLY A 30 -19.04 -2.66 10.74
N PHE A 31 -18.51 -3.85 10.56
CA PHE A 31 -19.33 -5.02 10.28
C PHE A 31 -20.15 -5.43 11.50
N SER A 32 -21.28 -6.09 11.26
CA SER A 32 -21.99 -6.81 12.32
C SER A 32 -21.13 -8.02 12.76
N GLU A 33 -21.37 -8.52 13.98
CA GLU A 33 -20.61 -9.67 14.50
C GLU A 33 -20.59 -10.88 13.56
N PRO A 34 -21.74 -11.33 12.97
CA PRO A 34 -21.70 -12.41 11.99
C PRO A 34 -20.89 -12.09 10.73
N MET A 35 -20.89 -10.83 10.27
CA MET A 35 -20.11 -10.40 9.13
C MET A 35 -18.61 -10.35 9.46
N THR A 36 -18.25 -9.90 10.66
CA THR A 36 -16.84 -9.91 11.12
C THR A 36 -16.30 -11.33 11.09
N GLN A 37 -17.02 -12.29 11.67
CA GLN A 37 -16.63 -13.70 11.64
C GLN A 37 -16.51 -14.26 10.23
N ALA A 38 -17.45 -13.92 9.34
CA ALA A 38 -17.37 -14.37 7.94
C ALA A 38 -16.15 -13.78 7.21
N VAL A 39 -15.84 -12.52 7.46
CA VAL A 39 -14.65 -11.85 6.88
C VAL A 39 -13.37 -12.49 7.42
N GLU A 40 -13.29 -12.74 8.72
CA GLU A 40 -12.14 -13.42 9.34
C GLU A 40 -11.92 -14.83 8.78
N HIS A 41 -12.98 -15.61 8.63
CA HIS A 41 -12.91 -16.94 8.02
C HIS A 41 -12.41 -16.86 6.56
N LEU A 42 -12.94 -15.90 5.78
CA LEU A 42 -12.49 -15.68 4.41
C LEU A 42 -11.02 -15.27 4.35
N GLN A 43 -10.59 -14.36 5.20
CA GLN A 43 -9.19 -13.93 5.28
C GLN A 43 -8.26 -15.09 5.62
N GLN A 44 -8.62 -15.92 6.59
CA GLN A 44 -7.85 -17.11 6.95
C GLN A 44 -7.80 -18.13 5.81
N PHE A 45 -8.91 -18.34 5.11
CA PHE A 45 -8.96 -19.21 3.94
C PHE A 45 -8.03 -18.71 2.83
N LEU A 46 -8.09 -17.43 2.50
CA LEU A 46 -7.24 -16.81 1.48
C LEU A 46 -5.76 -16.87 1.88
N LEU A 47 -5.45 -16.60 3.15
CA LEU A 47 -4.09 -16.67 3.65
C LEU A 47 -3.51 -18.08 3.47
N ARG A 48 -4.26 -19.12 3.86
CA ARG A 48 -3.79 -20.52 3.81
C ARG A 48 -3.72 -21.10 2.40
N ASN A 49 -4.65 -20.71 1.52
CA ASN A 49 -4.83 -21.39 0.24
C ASN A 49 -4.38 -20.57 -0.98
N VAL A 50 -4.20 -19.26 -0.82
CA VAL A 50 -3.86 -18.38 -1.92
C VAL A 50 -2.52 -17.69 -1.68
N TYR A 51 -2.36 -17.02 -0.55
CA TYR A 51 -1.18 -16.20 -0.30
C TYR A 51 0.06 -17.00 0.14
N THR A 52 -0.12 -18.22 0.64
CA THR A 52 0.98 -19.13 1.00
C THR A 52 1.27 -20.20 -0.06
N ASP A 53 0.69 -20.07 -1.26
CA ASP A 53 1.00 -20.96 -2.37
C ASP A 53 2.50 -20.84 -2.74
N PRO A 54 3.24 -21.95 -2.92
CA PRO A 54 4.65 -21.94 -3.33
C PRO A 54 4.92 -21.13 -4.60
N LYS A 55 3.95 -21.11 -5.54
CA LYS A 55 4.04 -20.27 -6.74
C LYS A 55 3.96 -18.77 -6.42
N ALA A 56 3.19 -18.39 -5.41
CA ALA A 56 3.13 -17.00 -4.93
C ALA A 56 4.46 -16.62 -4.26
N ALA A 57 5.03 -17.48 -3.44
CA ALA A 57 6.33 -17.27 -2.79
C ALA A 57 7.47 -17.07 -3.80
N SER A 58 7.50 -17.85 -4.88
CA SER A 58 8.51 -17.69 -5.95
C SER A 58 8.37 -16.34 -6.68
N ARG A 59 7.13 -15.88 -6.91
CA ARG A 59 6.86 -14.56 -7.51
C ARG A 59 7.28 -13.44 -6.58
N GLU A 60 7.02 -13.57 -5.29
CA GLU A 60 7.40 -12.59 -4.27
C GLU A 60 8.92 -12.45 -4.19
N GLU A 61 9.68 -13.55 -4.19
CA GLU A 61 11.14 -13.51 -4.15
C GLU A 61 11.72 -12.84 -5.40
N ASN A 62 11.16 -13.14 -6.60
CA ASN A 62 11.56 -12.45 -7.82
C ASN A 62 11.26 -10.94 -7.76
N ALA A 63 10.09 -10.55 -7.28
CA ALA A 63 9.72 -9.14 -7.10
C ALA A 63 10.67 -8.44 -6.13
N ARG A 64 10.99 -9.07 -4.99
CA ARG A 64 11.96 -8.55 -4.01
C ARG A 64 13.34 -8.34 -4.63
N ARG A 65 13.82 -9.28 -5.43
CA ARG A 65 15.10 -9.18 -6.13
C ARG A 65 15.12 -7.99 -7.08
N ILE A 66 14.08 -7.84 -7.90
CA ILE A 66 13.96 -6.73 -8.86
C ILE A 66 13.92 -5.39 -8.12
N ILE A 67 13.09 -5.24 -7.09
CA ILE A 67 12.95 -3.98 -6.34
C ILE A 67 14.27 -3.61 -5.67
N ARG A 68 14.94 -4.56 -5.01
CA ARG A 68 16.23 -4.30 -4.36
C ARG A 68 17.31 -3.92 -5.37
N GLY A 69 17.34 -4.59 -6.51
CA GLY A 69 18.31 -4.29 -7.57
C GLY A 69 18.08 -2.92 -8.19
N LEU A 70 16.83 -2.56 -8.51
CA LEU A 70 16.49 -1.22 -8.99
C LEU A 70 16.86 -0.14 -7.97
N PHE A 71 16.55 -0.38 -6.69
CA PHE A 71 16.91 0.58 -5.64
C PHE A 71 18.42 0.79 -5.57
N ALA A 72 19.20 -0.28 -5.60
CA ALA A 72 20.65 -0.21 -5.59
C ALA A 72 21.22 0.49 -6.84
N ALA A 73 20.67 0.20 -8.03
CA ALA A 73 21.10 0.84 -9.27
C ALA A 73 20.88 2.37 -9.23
N TYR A 74 19.68 2.83 -8.82
CA TYR A 74 19.40 4.27 -8.69
C TYR A 74 20.16 4.95 -7.55
N LEU A 75 20.52 4.21 -6.50
CA LEU A 75 21.33 4.75 -5.42
C LEU A 75 22.78 4.95 -5.90
N ASN A 76 23.32 4.02 -6.68
CA ASN A 76 24.66 4.09 -7.25
C ASN A 76 24.76 5.13 -8.37
N ASP A 77 23.75 5.23 -9.20
CA ASP A 77 23.67 6.22 -10.29
C ASP A 77 22.32 6.92 -10.34
N PRO A 78 22.16 8.03 -9.62
CA PRO A 78 20.93 8.83 -9.65
C PRO A 78 20.57 9.42 -11.03
N ALA A 79 21.52 9.46 -11.99
CA ALA A 79 21.25 9.94 -13.34
C ALA A 79 20.31 9.02 -14.11
N LEU A 80 20.17 7.77 -13.71
CA LEU A 80 19.21 6.81 -14.27
C LEU A 80 17.75 7.16 -13.96
N LEU A 81 17.50 7.97 -12.91
CA LEU A 81 16.16 8.45 -12.57
C LEU A 81 15.65 9.42 -13.64
N PRO A 82 14.35 9.38 -13.98
CA PRO A 82 13.75 10.40 -14.83
C PRO A 82 13.91 11.80 -14.24
N GLU A 83 14.07 12.80 -15.09
CA GLU A 83 14.33 14.19 -14.74
C GLU A 83 13.36 14.75 -13.69
N ARG A 84 12.07 14.42 -13.81
CA ARG A 84 11.04 14.85 -12.85
C ARG A 84 11.30 14.37 -11.42
N TYR A 85 11.95 13.22 -11.25
CA TYR A 85 12.32 12.67 -9.94
C TYR A 85 13.65 13.24 -9.46
N ARG A 86 14.64 13.39 -10.34
CA ARG A 86 15.94 13.97 -9.99
C ARG A 86 15.82 15.36 -9.38
N ARG A 87 14.92 16.21 -9.91
CA ARG A 87 14.66 17.57 -9.39
C ARG A 87 14.15 17.58 -7.95
N ARG A 88 13.64 16.48 -7.44
CA ARG A 88 13.13 16.36 -6.07
C ARG A 88 14.20 15.93 -5.07
N VAL A 89 15.36 15.48 -5.55
CA VAL A 89 16.40 14.89 -4.69
C VAL A 89 16.90 15.86 -3.64
N ASP A 90 17.10 17.12 -3.98
CA ASP A 90 17.60 18.15 -3.05
C ASP A 90 16.58 18.47 -1.94
N GLY A 91 15.28 18.36 -2.21
CA GLY A 91 14.23 18.66 -1.24
C GLY A 91 13.78 17.43 -0.43
N ASP A 92 13.59 16.30 -1.09
CA ASP A 92 12.98 15.11 -0.49
C ASP A 92 14.03 14.07 -0.04
N GLY A 93 15.25 14.18 -0.53
CA GLY A 93 16.33 13.20 -0.33
C GLY A 93 16.27 12.03 -1.32
N LEU A 94 17.46 11.54 -1.72
CA LEU A 94 17.60 10.53 -2.76
C LEU A 94 16.85 9.22 -2.46
N HIS A 95 16.95 8.69 -1.25
CA HIS A 95 16.28 7.44 -0.85
C HIS A 95 14.77 7.53 -0.98
N ARG A 96 14.20 8.65 -0.55
CA ARG A 96 12.76 8.89 -0.64
C ARG A 96 12.29 8.98 -2.09
N VAL A 97 13.03 9.69 -2.92
CA VAL A 97 12.71 9.85 -4.34
C VAL A 97 12.77 8.50 -5.07
N ILE A 98 13.76 7.66 -4.78
CA ILE A 98 13.86 6.30 -5.33
C ILE A 98 12.65 5.46 -4.91
N CYS A 99 12.29 5.47 -3.62
CA CYS A 99 11.10 4.77 -3.13
C CYS A 99 9.84 5.20 -3.85
N ASP A 100 9.61 6.52 -3.98
CA ASP A 100 8.43 7.07 -4.65
C ASP A 100 8.39 6.68 -6.14
N TYR A 101 9.56 6.64 -6.80
CA TYR A 101 9.64 6.24 -8.20
C TYR A 101 9.30 4.76 -8.38
N ILE A 102 9.91 3.87 -7.60
CA ILE A 102 9.65 2.43 -7.67
C ILE A 102 8.21 2.11 -7.27
N ALA A 103 7.68 2.74 -6.21
CA ALA A 103 6.30 2.54 -5.76
C ALA A 103 5.24 2.99 -6.80
N GLY A 104 5.59 3.91 -7.68
CA GLY A 104 4.73 4.35 -8.78
C GLY A 104 4.77 3.44 -10.01
N MET A 105 5.58 2.38 -10.02
CA MET A 105 5.68 1.45 -11.15
C MET A 105 4.59 0.39 -11.09
N THR A 106 4.11 -0.04 -12.26
CA THR A 106 3.40 -1.32 -12.37
C THR A 106 4.42 -2.47 -12.42
N ASP A 107 4.02 -3.69 -12.05
CA ASP A 107 4.89 -4.87 -12.08
C ASP A 107 5.58 -5.06 -13.43
N ARG A 108 4.81 -4.87 -14.51
CA ARG A 108 5.34 -4.98 -15.88
C ARG A 108 6.38 -3.90 -16.20
N TYR A 109 6.17 -2.68 -15.74
CA TYR A 109 7.13 -1.60 -15.92
C TYR A 109 8.38 -1.82 -15.09
N CYS A 110 8.22 -2.24 -13.85
CA CYS A 110 9.31 -2.59 -12.94
C CYS A 110 10.25 -3.66 -13.54
N THR A 111 9.68 -4.71 -14.14
CA THR A 111 10.46 -5.76 -14.82
C THR A 111 11.23 -5.22 -16.02
N LYS A 112 10.58 -4.42 -16.87
CA LYS A 112 11.26 -3.79 -18.02
C LYS A 112 12.38 -2.83 -17.61
N GLU A 113 12.13 -2.08 -16.55
CA GLU A 113 13.11 -1.14 -16.02
C GLU A 113 14.32 -1.86 -15.43
N TRP A 114 14.08 -3.02 -14.78
CA TRP A 114 15.15 -3.91 -14.31
C TRP A 114 16.04 -4.46 -15.44
N GLU A 115 15.45 -4.78 -16.59
CA GLU A 115 16.20 -5.22 -17.77
C GLU A 115 17.02 -4.08 -18.42
N ARG A 116 16.67 -2.82 -18.17
CA ARG A 116 17.31 -1.63 -18.73
C ARG A 116 18.49 -1.11 -17.90
N VAL A 117 18.41 -1.25 -16.58
CA VAL A 117 19.49 -0.79 -15.68
C VAL A 117 20.66 -1.78 -15.72
N PRO A 118 21.92 -1.28 -15.72
CA PRO A 118 23.13 -2.10 -15.79
C PRO A 118 23.34 -2.95 -14.53
#